data_204adfa720adabb6aa66cba7910d10d1
#
_entry.id   204adfa720adabb6aa66cba7910d10d1
#
_cell.length_a   1.000
_cell.length_b   1.000
_cell.length_c   1.000
_cell.angle_alpha   90.00
_cell.angle_beta   90.00
_cell.angle_gamma   90.00
#
_symmetry.space_group_name_H-M   'P 1'
#
loop_
_entity.id
_entity.type
_entity.pdbx_description
1 polymer ?
#
loop_
_entity_poly.entity_id
_entity_poly.type
_entity_poly.pdbx_seq_one_letter_code
_entity_poly.pdbx_strand_id
1 'polypeptide(L)'
;MIGGLQWYTTTYEDSLVDLARKYGLGYTEIVSANPGVDPWVPGKDKNILLPTAHILPDGPRAGILINLADQRLYFFHEDGRTVDSAPLGIGNAGWDTPKGTTKIVRKKKNPTWYVPKSVREDQPELPAIV
;
A
#
# COMPACT_ATOMS: atom_id res chain seq x y z
N MET A 1 11.36 10.22 10.29
CA MET A 1 10.47 9.06 10.57
C MET A 1 9.11 9.60 10.94
N ILE A 2 8.05 9.00 10.43
CA ILE A 2 6.66 9.30 10.77
C ILE A 2 5.98 8.09 11.37
N GLY A 3 4.92 8.32 12.18
CA GLY A 3 4.22 7.26 12.90
C GLY A 3 5.06 6.62 14.00
N GLY A 4 4.59 5.49 14.51
CA GLY A 4 5.24 4.71 15.56
C GLY A 4 4.81 3.25 15.47
N LEU A 5 5.64 2.33 15.91
CA LEU A 5 5.28 0.91 16.01
C LEU A 5 4.17 0.71 17.04
N GLN A 6 3.22 -0.14 16.71
CA GLN A 6 2.10 -0.48 17.57
C GLN A 6 1.98 -1.99 17.69
N TRP A 7 1.43 -2.45 18.80
CA TRP A 7 1.08 -3.85 19.00
C TRP A 7 -0.43 -4.00 19.09
N TYR A 8 -0.94 -5.05 18.47
CA TYR A 8 -2.35 -5.39 18.46
C TYR A 8 -2.55 -6.83 18.91
N THR A 9 -3.48 -7.07 19.82
CA THR A 9 -3.86 -8.42 20.23
C THR A 9 -5.10 -8.85 19.43
N THR A 10 -4.97 -9.94 18.69
CA THR A 10 -6.02 -10.42 17.78
C THR A 10 -7.23 -10.97 18.52
N THR A 11 -8.38 -10.80 17.89
CA THR A 11 -9.62 -11.53 18.18
C THR A 11 -9.74 -12.75 17.25
N TYR A 12 -10.75 -13.58 17.47
CA TYR A 12 -10.97 -14.76 16.64
C TYR A 12 -11.28 -14.45 15.17
N GLU A 13 -11.90 -13.30 14.93
CA GLU A 13 -12.41 -12.86 13.62
C GLU A 13 -11.39 -12.08 12.79
N ASP A 14 -10.24 -11.74 13.38
CA ASP A 14 -9.23 -10.92 12.70
C ASP A 14 -8.47 -11.71 11.63
N SER A 15 -8.13 -11.01 10.55
CA SER A 15 -7.10 -11.41 9.60
C SER A 15 -6.04 -10.31 9.49
N LEU A 16 -4.80 -10.66 9.09
CA LEU A 16 -3.78 -9.64 8.85
C LEU A 16 -4.17 -8.72 7.68
N VAL A 17 -4.97 -9.22 6.73
CA VAL A 17 -5.48 -8.43 5.60
C VAL A 17 -6.40 -7.31 6.07
N ASP A 18 -7.32 -7.61 6.98
CA ASP A 18 -8.25 -6.62 7.53
C ASP A 18 -7.54 -5.63 8.44
N LEU A 19 -6.58 -6.11 9.24
CA LEU A 19 -5.73 -5.24 10.06
C LEU A 19 -4.89 -4.31 9.18
N ALA A 20 -4.32 -4.79 8.07
CA ALA A 20 -3.60 -3.96 7.12
C ALA A 20 -4.47 -2.82 6.59
N ARG A 21 -5.68 -3.11 6.13
CA ARG A 21 -6.65 -2.11 5.67
C ARG A 21 -7.01 -1.09 6.75
N LYS A 22 -7.28 -1.58 7.96
CA LYS A 22 -7.66 -0.75 9.11
C LYS A 22 -6.57 0.24 9.52
N TYR A 23 -5.32 -0.17 9.45
CA TYR A 23 -4.16 0.62 9.91
C TYR A 23 -3.34 1.25 8.78
N GLY A 24 -3.83 1.21 7.53
CA GLY A 24 -3.14 1.82 6.38
C GLY A 24 -1.80 1.17 6.05
N LEU A 25 -1.71 -0.14 6.20
CA LEU A 25 -0.53 -0.95 5.93
C LEU A 25 -0.69 -1.75 4.63
N GLY A 26 0.41 -2.05 3.96
CA GLY A 26 0.45 -3.01 2.88
C GLY A 26 0.42 -4.45 3.40
N TYR A 27 -0.10 -5.37 2.59
CA TYR A 27 -0.12 -6.80 2.92
C TYR A 27 1.29 -7.32 3.21
N THR A 28 2.25 -7.01 2.35
CA THR A 28 3.64 -7.43 2.52
C THR A 28 4.30 -6.82 3.76
N GLU A 29 3.96 -5.58 4.12
CA GLU A 29 4.47 -4.94 5.33
C GLU A 29 4.05 -5.71 6.58
N ILE A 30 2.76 -5.95 6.76
CA ILE A 30 2.24 -6.59 7.97
C ILE A 30 2.66 -8.06 8.07
N VAL A 31 2.69 -8.78 6.95
CA VAL A 31 3.11 -10.20 6.94
C VAL A 31 4.60 -10.33 7.23
N SER A 32 5.44 -9.48 6.66
CA SER A 32 6.89 -9.49 6.93
C SER A 32 7.24 -9.12 8.37
N ALA A 33 6.44 -8.25 8.99
CA ALA A 33 6.61 -7.86 10.39
C ALA A 33 6.18 -8.97 11.37
N ASN A 34 5.42 -9.97 10.91
CA ASN A 34 4.87 -11.04 11.74
C ASN A 34 5.17 -12.42 11.15
N PRO A 35 6.45 -12.82 11.08
CA PRO A 35 6.83 -14.11 10.52
C PRO A 35 6.21 -15.27 11.30
N GLY A 36 5.74 -16.29 10.59
CA GLY A 36 5.12 -17.47 11.19
C GLY A 36 3.66 -17.32 11.61
N VAL A 37 3.06 -16.14 11.44
CA VAL A 37 1.63 -15.91 11.65
C VAL A 37 0.88 -16.14 10.34
N ASP A 38 -0.20 -16.95 10.39
CA ASP A 38 -1.07 -17.13 9.24
C ASP A 38 -1.80 -15.83 8.92
N PRO A 39 -1.68 -15.28 7.69
CA PRO A 39 -2.30 -14.00 7.35
C PRO A 39 -3.83 -14.01 7.34
N TRP A 40 -4.43 -15.14 7.11
CA TRP A 40 -5.87 -15.29 6.98
C TRP A 40 -6.55 -15.75 8.28
N VAL A 41 -5.84 -16.57 9.06
CA VAL A 41 -6.34 -17.12 10.32
C VAL A 41 -5.24 -17.02 11.38
N PRO A 42 -4.89 -15.82 11.83
CA PRO A 42 -3.84 -15.64 12.85
C PRO A 42 -4.19 -16.30 14.20
N GLY A 43 -5.47 -16.49 14.46
CA GLY A 43 -5.97 -17.02 15.72
C GLY A 43 -6.22 -15.93 16.76
N LYS A 44 -6.87 -16.30 17.86
CA LYS A 44 -7.19 -15.41 18.98
C LYS A 44 -5.95 -15.19 19.88
N ASP A 45 -5.92 -14.04 20.53
CA ASP A 45 -4.92 -13.67 21.54
C ASP A 45 -3.46 -13.72 21.04
N LYS A 46 -3.25 -13.44 19.74
CA LYS A 46 -1.91 -13.27 19.16
C LYS A 46 -1.49 -11.81 19.21
N ASN A 47 -0.25 -11.56 19.61
CA ASN A 47 0.33 -10.23 19.52
C ASN A 47 0.89 -10.00 18.12
N ILE A 48 0.29 -9.07 17.41
CA ILE A 48 0.66 -8.68 16.06
C ILE A 48 1.38 -7.34 16.10
N LEU A 49 2.56 -7.27 15.50
CA LEU A 49 3.26 -6.02 15.29
C LEU A 49 2.62 -5.27 14.10
N LEU A 50 2.15 -4.07 14.34
CA LEU A 50 1.68 -3.15 13.31
C LEU A 50 2.86 -2.22 12.95
N PRO A 51 3.49 -2.39 11.77
CA PRO A 51 4.65 -1.59 11.37
C PRO A 51 4.22 -0.20 10.86
N THR A 52 3.58 0.57 11.72
CA THR A 52 3.04 1.92 11.43
C THR A 52 4.07 3.04 11.57
N ALA A 53 5.35 2.70 11.71
CA ALA A 53 6.47 3.64 11.64
C ALA A 53 7.12 3.58 10.25
N HIS A 54 7.24 4.74 9.58
CA HIS A 54 7.82 4.81 8.24
C HIS A 54 8.96 5.82 8.20
N ILE A 55 10.03 5.48 7.46
CA ILE A 55 11.13 6.41 7.18
C ILE A 55 10.75 7.19 5.93
N LEU A 56 10.69 8.52 6.06
CA LEU A 56 10.44 9.37 4.89
C LEU A 56 11.60 9.23 3.90
N PRO A 57 11.30 8.91 2.63
CA PRO A 57 12.33 8.83 1.59
C PRO A 57 12.95 10.20 1.32
N ASP A 58 14.17 10.20 0.78
CA ASP A 58 14.80 11.42 0.31
C ASP A 58 14.05 11.97 -0.90
N GLY A 59 13.96 13.31 -0.98
CA GLY A 59 13.29 13.96 -2.09
C GLY A 59 12.54 15.23 -1.70
N PRO A 60 11.83 15.85 -2.66
CA PRO A 60 11.04 17.04 -2.42
C PRO A 60 9.97 16.81 -1.35
N ARG A 61 9.80 17.78 -0.45
CA ARG A 61 8.77 17.77 0.61
C ARG A 61 7.53 18.55 0.16
N ALA A 62 7.07 18.29 -1.07
CA ALA A 62 5.92 18.95 -1.65
C ALA A 62 5.16 18.00 -2.58
N GLY A 63 3.84 18.04 -2.52
CA GLY A 63 2.99 17.20 -3.34
C GLY A 63 3.10 15.70 -3.01
N ILE A 64 3.12 14.86 -4.02
CA ILE A 64 3.13 13.40 -3.87
C ILE A 64 4.52 12.84 -4.20
N LEU A 65 5.07 12.06 -3.30
CA LEU A 65 6.29 11.27 -3.50
C LEU A 65 5.94 9.79 -3.40
N ILE A 66 6.24 9.03 -4.45
CA ILE A 66 6.05 7.58 -4.49
C ILE A 66 7.41 6.91 -4.33
N ASN A 67 7.54 6.09 -3.29
CA ASN A 67 8.72 5.26 -3.08
C ASN A 67 8.40 3.81 -3.45
N LEU A 68 8.98 3.33 -4.53
CA LEU A 68 8.75 1.96 -5.01
C LEU A 68 9.39 0.91 -4.09
N ALA A 69 10.47 1.26 -3.40
CA ALA A 69 11.19 0.33 -2.54
C ALA A 69 10.36 -0.10 -1.31
N ASP A 70 9.61 0.82 -0.72
CA ASP A 70 8.71 0.52 0.41
C ASP A 70 7.25 0.39 0.00
N GLN A 71 6.96 0.51 -1.31
CA GLN A 71 5.62 0.41 -1.89
C GLN A 71 4.62 1.36 -1.20
N ARG A 72 5.06 2.59 -0.95
CA ARG A 72 4.25 3.61 -0.30
C ARG A 72 4.26 4.93 -1.04
N LEU A 73 3.15 5.64 -0.88
CA LEU A 73 2.94 7.02 -1.29
C LEU A 73 3.01 7.91 -0.06
N TYR A 74 3.62 9.08 -0.23
CA TYR A 74 3.67 10.14 0.78
C TYR A 74 3.11 11.43 0.16
N PHE A 75 2.09 11.99 0.78
CA PHE A 75 1.50 13.26 0.38
C PHE A 75 1.87 14.33 1.40
N PHE A 76 2.67 15.29 0.96
CA PHE A 76 3.10 16.42 1.77
C PHE A 76 2.12 17.58 1.63
N HIS A 77 1.47 17.96 2.73
CA HIS A 77 0.57 19.08 2.76
C HIS A 77 1.30 20.41 2.66
N GLU A 78 0.60 21.44 2.21
CA GLU A 78 1.16 22.81 2.04
C GLU A 78 1.51 23.48 3.39
N ASP A 79 1.03 22.95 4.50
CA ASP A 79 1.35 23.42 5.85
C ASP A 79 2.81 23.18 6.26
N GLY A 80 3.56 22.41 5.48
CA GLY A 80 4.96 22.04 5.73
C GLY A 80 5.18 21.14 6.95
N ARG A 81 4.12 20.60 7.54
CA ARG A 81 4.17 19.80 8.77
C ARG A 81 3.47 18.46 8.66
N THR A 82 2.40 18.40 7.88
CA THR A 82 1.57 17.21 7.75
C THR A 82 1.98 16.39 6.54
N VAL A 83 2.10 15.08 6.73
CA VAL A 83 2.30 14.12 5.65
C VAL A 83 1.34 12.96 5.83
N ASP A 84 0.59 12.65 4.79
CA ASP A 84 -0.21 11.42 4.71
C ASP A 84 0.58 10.34 4.00
N SER A 85 0.42 9.10 4.42
CA SER A 85 1.06 7.96 3.78
C SER A 85 0.06 6.83 3.58
N ALA A 86 0.18 6.17 2.43
CA ALA A 86 -0.66 5.04 2.09
C ALA A 86 0.16 3.98 1.35
N PRO A 87 -0.15 2.68 1.55
CA PRO A 87 0.44 1.62 0.75
C PRO A 87 -0.07 1.69 -0.69
N LEU A 88 0.72 1.20 -1.63
CA LEU A 88 0.34 1.11 -3.03
C LEU A 88 0.89 -0.16 -3.68
N GLY A 89 0.23 -0.59 -4.76
CA GLY A 89 0.76 -1.62 -5.64
C GLY A 89 1.77 -1.04 -6.63
N ILE A 90 2.74 -1.84 -7.00
CA ILE A 90 3.73 -1.52 -8.04
C ILE A 90 3.64 -2.53 -9.17
N GLY A 91 4.25 -2.22 -10.32
CA GLY A 91 4.32 -3.12 -11.46
C GLY A 91 5.04 -4.44 -11.12
N ASN A 92 4.58 -5.53 -11.72
CA ASN A 92 5.22 -6.83 -11.63
C ASN A 92 6.49 -6.90 -12.51
N ALA A 93 7.27 -7.95 -12.36
CA ALA A 93 8.41 -8.21 -13.23
C ALA A 93 7.99 -8.24 -14.70
N GLY A 94 8.67 -7.46 -15.53
CA GLY A 94 8.33 -7.26 -16.95
C GLY A 94 7.28 -6.15 -17.21
N TRP A 95 6.66 -5.60 -16.17
CA TRP A 95 5.70 -4.51 -16.21
C TRP A 95 6.11 -3.42 -15.21
N ASP A 96 7.35 -2.98 -15.29
CA ASP A 96 7.94 -2.07 -14.33
C ASP A 96 7.19 -0.74 -14.23
N THR A 97 6.99 -0.28 -13.01
CA THR A 97 6.41 1.04 -12.77
C THR A 97 7.37 2.12 -13.27
N PRO A 98 6.92 3.03 -14.15
CA PRO A 98 7.76 4.13 -14.64
C PRO A 98 8.29 4.99 -13.50
N LYS A 99 9.54 5.44 -13.63
CA LYS A 99 10.18 6.39 -12.71
C LYS A 99 10.25 7.77 -13.34
N GLY A 100 10.27 8.79 -12.51
CA GLY A 100 10.42 10.18 -12.95
C GLY A 100 9.44 11.11 -12.26
N THR A 101 9.42 12.36 -12.73
CA THR A 101 8.54 13.40 -12.21
C THR A 101 7.40 13.66 -13.18
N THR A 102 6.19 13.75 -12.67
CA THR A 102 4.99 14.02 -13.45
C THR A 102 4.01 14.88 -12.64
N LYS A 103 2.84 15.13 -13.17
CA LYS A 103 1.77 15.88 -12.49
C LYS A 103 0.43 15.20 -12.69
N ILE A 104 -0.46 15.40 -11.72
CA ILE A 104 -1.86 14.96 -11.84
C ILE A 104 -2.57 15.88 -12.85
N VAL A 105 -3.05 15.30 -13.94
CA VAL A 105 -3.80 16.05 -14.98
C VAL A 105 -5.30 15.87 -14.83
N ARG A 106 -5.76 14.81 -14.18
CA ARG A 106 -7.19 14.52 -13.98
C ARG A 106 -7.39 13.58 -12.77
N LYS A 107 -8.49 13.81 -12.05
CA LYS A 107 -8.99 12.90 -11.00
C LYS A 107 -10.41 12.45 -11.35
N LYS A 108 -10.73 11.19 -11.06
CA LYS A 108 -12.07 10.64 -11.23
C LYS A 108 -12.38 9.71 -10.04
N LYS A 109 -13.54 9.92 -9.43
CA LYS A 109 -14.04 9.01 -8.38
C LYS A 109 -14.68 7.80 -9.05
N ASN A 110 -14.40 6.60 -8.53
CA ASN A 110 -14.89 5.33 -9.07
C ASN A 110 -14.66 5.23 -10.60
N PRO A 111 -13.41 5.28 -11.08
CA PRO A 111 -13.13 5.22 -12.51
C PRO A 111 -13.46 3.82 -13.05
N THR A 112 -14.02 3.77 -14.24
CA THR A 112 -14.12 2.53 -15.00
C THR A 112 -12.72 2.14 -15.50
N TRP A 113 -12.31 0.93 -15.31
CA TRP A 113 -11.06 0.43 -15.85
C TRP A 113 -11.29 -0.29 -17.16
N TYR A 114 -10.76 0.28 -18.24
CA TYR A 114 -10.70 -0.37 -19.54
C TYR A 114 -9.43 -1.21 -19.59
N VAL A 115 -9.59 -2.53 -19.54
CA VAL A 115 -8.45 -3.45 -19.47
C VAL A 115 -7.67 -3.43 -20.79
N PRO A 116 -6.39 -3.04 -20.80
CA PRO A 116 -5.58 -3.00 -22.01
C PRO A 116 -5.52 -4.38 -22.71
N LYS A 117 -5.40 -4.38 -24.04
CA LYS A 117 -5.33 -5.62 -24.82
C LYS A 117 -4.16 -6.51 -24.37
N SER A 118 -2.98 -5.93 -24.11
CA SER A 118 -1.81 -6.62 -23.60
C SER A 118 -2.05 -7.35 -22.28
N VAL A 119 -2.81 -6.74 -21.37
CA VAL A 119 -3.15 -7.37 -20.08
C VAL A 119 -4.14 -8.52 -20.30
N ARG A 120 -5.09 -8.39 -21.22
CA ARG A 120 -6.04 -9.47 -21.54
C ARG A 120 -5.40 -10.62 -22.31
N GLU A 121 -4.33 -10.39 -23.03
CA GLU A 121 -3.54 -11.44 -23.67
C GLU A 121 -2.77 -12.29 -22.63
N ASP A 122 -2.31 -11.65 -21.54
CA ASP A 122 -1.64 -12.30 -20.43
C ASP A 122 -2.62 -12.93 -19.42
N GLN A 123 -3.79 -12.33 -19.24
CA GLN A 123 -4.86 -12.77 -18.34
C GLN A 123 -6.21 -12.80 -19.08
N PRO A 124 -6.49 -13.87 -19.84
CA PRO A 124 -7.69 -13.96 -20.71
C PRO A 124 -9.03 -13.96 -19.94
N GLU A 125 -9.01 -14.29 -18.65
CA GLU A 125 -10.18 -14.32 -17.76
C GLU A 125 -10.68 -12.92 -17.39
N LEU A 126 -9.88 -11.87 -17.60
CA LEU A 126 -10.29 -10.50 -17.27
C LEU A 126 -11.29 -9.96 -18.32
N PRO A 127 -12.40 -9.37 -17.86
CA PRO A 127 -13.34 -8.69 -18.75
C PRO A 127 -12.69 -7.45 -19.38
N ALA A 128 -13.23 -6.99 -20.50
CA ALA A 128 -12.73 -5.79 -21.18
C ALA A 128 -12.93 -4.50 -20.34
N ILE A 129 -13.88 -4.51 -19.43
CA ILE A 129 -14.26 -3.37 -18.56
C ILE A 129 -14.51 -3.89 -17.16
N VAL A 130 -13.96 -3.18 -16.18
CA VAL A 130 -14.12 -3.44 -14.74
C VAL A 130 -14.60 -2.17 -14.02
#